data_b32d3185cfef0379cb48b4beceee2d95
#
_entry.id   b32d3185cfef0379cb48b4beceee2d95
#
_cell.length_a   1.000
_cell.length_b   1.000
_cell.length_c   1.000
_cell.angle_alpha   90.00
_cell.angle_beta   90.00
_cell.angle_gamma   90.00
#
_symmetry.space_group_name_H-M   'P 1'
#
loop_
_entity.id
_entity.type
_entity.pdbx_description
1 polymer ?
#
loop_
_entity_poly.entity_id
_entity_poly.type
_entity_poly.pdbx_seq_one_letter_code
_entity_poly.pdbx_strand_id
1 'polypeptide(L)'
;EAAAAASVRLARDPSALATFRSDRAPFYVLPAASSTEPETFVFARIDEVTGANAVSVAGGTIVRQKGDLAIVRAPIARLASIASLADVREVALSTRWSSALDSSRVRSKVSQVQAGAGGLPQAYDGAGVAVGVLDSGLDYTHADFRTAGNLSRVRALLDYSIGTDGATCRPGQLDSLTCPEIDGSGGHGHGTHVTGIAAGGGRRNAAFKGMAPAADILFVKGIRDAQSNGGFSDADVVNGTAFMLDAAASLGKPAVVNLSLGGQVGAHDGTSLQEQFLDRFVGPGRIIVAAAGNEGFNAIHGGYTVQGTAFNDALETGTFLAGPAGYVDIWAPSTSNISFGLAAYDPSDITTPVYISAAAAPGQLLQGTAVTGGGTTLANLVIDARTTADPNNGARNVFRC
;
A
#
# COMPACT_ATOMS: atom_id res chain seq x y z
N GLU A 1 0.02 -20.85 5.14
CA GLU A 1 1.26 -20.84 4.42
C GLU A 1 1.71 -19.43 4.30
N ALA A 2 2.84 -19.15 4.77
CA ALA A 2 3.50 -17.93 4.98
C ALA A 2 2.90 -16.78 4.18
N ALA A 3 1.69 -16.47 4.46
CA ALA A 3 1.16 -15.18 4.24
C ALA A 3 2.06 -14.25 5.03
N ALA A 4 3.25 -14.20 4.54
CA ALA A 4 4.20 -13.42 5.18
C ALA A 4 3.63 -12.04 5.25
N ALA A 5 3.52 -11.46 6.39
CA ALA A 5 3.09 -10.13 6.57
C ALA A 5 3.84 -9.22 5.66
N ALA A 6 3.18 -8.23 5.31
CA ALA A 6 3.75 -7.11 4.60
C ALA A 6 5.02 -6.58 5.23
N SER A 7 5.20 -6.78 6.48
CA SER A 7 6.42 -6.52 7.24
C SER A 7 7.24 -7.78 7.53
N VAL A 8 7.09 -8.85 6.74
CA VAL A 8 8.07 -9.92 6.79
C VAL A 8 9.37 -9.38 6.24
N ARG A 9 10.24 -9.07 7.12
CA ARG A 9 11.65 -9.22 6.88
C ARG A 9 11.82 -10.66 6.44
N LEU A 10 12.24 -10.86 5.20
CA LEU A 10 12.51 -12.21 4.68
C LEU A 10 13.42 -12.90 5.68
N ALA A 11 12.80 -13.74 6.52
CA ALA A 11 13.58 -14.64 7.33
C ALA A 11 14.46 -15.41 6.36
N ARG A 12 15.70 -15.64 6.72
CA ARG A 12 16.75 -16.27 5.91
C ARG A 12 16.43 -17.75 5.56
N ASP A 13 15.15 -18.08 5.38
CA ASP A 13 14.68 -19.41 5.02
C ASP A 13 14.12 -19.41 3.60
N PRO A 14 14.91 -19.88 2.61
CA PRO A 14 14.47 -19.97 1.21
C PRO A 14 13.30 -20.93 1.00
N SER A 15 13.06 -21.88 1.92
CA SER A 15 12.01 -22.90 1.73
C SER A 15 10.61 -22.33 1.89
N ALA A 16 10.44 -21.25 2.65
CA ALA A 16 9.17 -20.58 2.82
C ALA A 16 8.67 -19.89 1.53
N LEU A 17 9.55 -19.61 0.57
CA LEU A 17 9.22 -18.97 -0.70
C LEU A 17 8.82 -19.96 -1.79
N ALA A 18 9.25 -21.23 -1.70
CA ALA A 18 9.05 -22.23 -2.74
C ALA A 18 7.60 -22.75 -2.86
N THR A 19 6.75 -22.51 -1.85
CA THR A 19 5.36 -23.02 -1.81
C THR A 19 4.32 -21.96 -2.16
N PHE A 20 4.72 -20.79 -2.66
CA PHE A 20 3.85 -19.65 -2.87
C PHE A 20 3.02 -19.74 -4.16
N ARG A 21 1.68 -19.70 -4.04
CA ARG A 21 0.77 -19.47 -5.17
C ARG A 21 0.51 -17.97 -5.32
N SER A 22 0.71 -17.43 -6.52
CA SER A 22 0.63 -15.99 -6.81
C SER A 22 -0.74 -15.35 -6.52
N ASP A 23 -1.82 -16.13 -6.60
CA ASP A 23 -3.20 -15.70 -6.37
C ASP A 23 -3.57 -15.48 -4.90
N ARG A 24 -2.72 -15.97 -3.97
CA ARG A 24 -2.93 -15.90 -2.52
C ARG A 24 -1.79 -15.21 -1.76
N ALA A 25 -0.85 -14.62 -2.50
CA ALA A 25 0.26 -13.93 -1.88
C ALA A 25 -0.21 -12.68 -1.13
N PRO A 26 0.19 -12.45 0.12
CA PRO A 26 -0.10 -11.22 0.85
C PRO A 26 0.75 -10.04 0.35
N PHE A 27 1.72 -10.31 -0.52
CA PHE A 27 2.55 -9.33 -1.19
C PHE A 27 2.20 -9.27 -2.68
N TYR A 28 2.57 -8.18 -3.30
CA TYR A 28 2.29 -7.94 -4.71
C TYR A 28 3.22 -8.78 -5.59
N VAL A 29 2.67 -9.61 -6.46
CA VAL A 29 3.41 -10.35 -7.49
C VAL A 29 3.19 -9.66 -8.82
N LEU A 30 4.27 -9.32 -9.51
CA LEU A 30 4.18 -8.67 -10.82
C LEU A 30 3.54 -9.61 -11.85
N PRO A 31 2.64 -9.11 -12.71
CA PRO A 31 2.14 -9.88 -13.83
C PRO A 31 3.30 -10.34 -14.73
N ALA A 32 3.33 -11.62 -15.08
CA ALA A 32 4.38 -12.18 -15.93
C ALA A 32 4.27 -11.62 -17.36
N ALA A 33 5.11 -10.65 -17.69
CA ALA A 33 5.13 -10.08 -19.04
C ALA A 33 5.87 -11.00 -20.07
N SER A 34 6.92 -11.71 -19.65
CA SER A 34 7.70 -12.62 -20.52
C SER A 34 8.67 -13.51 -19.74
N SER A 35 8.87 -13.33 -18.44
CA SER A 35 9.80 -14.14 -17.64
C SER A 35 9.11 -15.39 -17.11
N THR A 36 9.81 -16.51 -17.08
CA THR A 36 9.33 -17.75 -16.48
C THR A 36 9.34 -17.71 -14.96
N GLU A 37 9.97 -16.71 -14.36
CA GLU A 37 10.09 -16.54 -12.91
C GLU A 37 9.21 -15.37 -12.44
N PRO A 38 8.32 -15.60 -11.44
CA PRO A 38 7.52 -14.52 -10.88
C PRO A 38 8.41 -13.52 -10.14
N GLU A 39 8.18 -12.23 -10.40
CA GLU A 39 8.88 -11.12 -9.76
C GLU A 39 7.97 -10.40 -8.74
N THR A 40 8.60 -9.71 -7.82
CA THR A 40 7.93 -8.81 -6.88
C THR A 40 8.78 -7.57 -6.63
N PHE A 41 8.17 -6.56 -6.00
CA PHE A 41 8.88 -5.44 -5.41
C PHE A 41 9.15 -5.69 -3.93
N VAL A 42 10.30 -5.20 -3.49
CA VAL A 42 10.63 -5.10 -2.07
C VAL A 42 11.18 -3.71 -1.76
N PHE A 43 10.96 -3.25 -0.56
CA PHE A 43 11.69 -2.14 0.02
C PHE A 43 12.94 -2.69 0.69
N ALA A 44 14.07 -2.05 0.49
CA ALA A 44 15.33 -2.47 1.08
C ALA A 44 16.03 -1.28 1.74
N ARG A 45 16.63 -1.54 2.89
CA ARG A 45 17.62 -0.63 3.47
C ARG A 45 18.99 -1.14 3.10
N ILE A 46 19.70 -0.40 2.26
CA ILE A 46 20.97 -0.80 1.66
C ILE A 46 22.08 0.19 2.05
N ASP A 47 23.32 -0.22 1.88
CA ASP A 47 24.42 0.73 1.91
C ASP A 47 24.27 1.75 0.76
N GLU A 48 24.45 3.03 1.07
CA GLU A 48 24.17 4.12 0.11
C GLU A 48 25.10 4.09 -1.11
N VAL A 49 26.29 3.55 -0.96
CA VAL A 49 27.34 3.57 -2.00
C VAL A 49 27.44 2.22 -2.72
N THR A 50 27.47 1.12 -1.97
CA THR A 50 27.77 -0.23 -2.51
C THR A 50 26.52 -1.08 -2.67
N GLY A 51 25.46 -0.80 -1.93
CA GLY A 51 24.25 -1.63 -1.84
C GLY A 51 23.53 -1.82 -3.17
N ALA A 52 23.44 -0.78 -3.99
CA ALA A 52 22.78 -0.87 -5.30
C ALA A 52 23.49 -1.86 -6.24
N ASN A 53 24.81 -1.84 -6.25
CA ASN A 53 25.61 -2.77 -7.03
C ASN A 53 25.50 -4.21 -6.50
N ALA A 54 25.57 -4.37 -5.18
CA ALA A 54 25.43 -5.68 -4.54
C ALA A 54 24.07 -6.33 -4.86
N VAL A 55 22.99 -5.56 -4.77
CA VAL A 55 21.65 -6.01 -5.13
C VAL A 55 21.56 -6.41 -6.60
N SER A 56 22.15 -5.63 -7.50
CA SER A 56 22.13 -5.91 -8.94
C SER A 56 22.88 -7.21 -9.28
N VAL A 57 24.03 -7.44 -8.68
CA VAL A 57 24.80 -8.69 -8.83
C VAL A 57 24.02 -9.91 -8.31
N ALA A 58 23.21 -9.73 -7.27
CA ALA A 58 22.36 -10.80 -6.73
C ALA A 58 21.07 -11.04 -7.56
N GLY A 59 20.87 -10.31 -8.66
CA GLY A 59 19.75 -10.47 -9.58
C GLY A 59 18.54 -9.60 -9.25
N GLY A 60 18.69 -8.58 -8.41
CA GLY A 60 17.71 -7.54 -8.18
C GLY A 60 17.92 -6.35 -9.13
N THR A 61 16.88 -5.58 -9.37
CA THR A 61 16.93 -4.31 -10.12
C THR A 61 16.54 -3.18 -9.18
N ILE A 62 17.41 -2.19 -9.02
CA ILE A 62 17.07 -0.97 -8.28
C ILE A 62 16.11 -0.15 -9.15
N VAL A 63 14.89 -0.01 -8.69
CA VAL A 63 13.85 0.80 -9.36
C VAL A 63 13.96 2.26 -8.92
N ARG A 64 14.23 2.47 -7.62
CA ARG A 64 14.44 3.80 -7.04
C ARG A 64 15.32 3.68 -5.79
N GLN A 65 16.16 4.69 -5.58
CA GLN A 65 16.92 4.82 -4.33
C GLN A 65 16.87 6.26 -3.83
N LYS A 66 16.77 6.42 -2.53
CA LYS A 66 16.86 7.71 -1.83
C LYS A 66 17.59 7.54 -0.51
N GLY A 67 18.85 7.97 -0.46
CA GLY A 67 19.75 7.65 0.65
C GLY A 67 19.93 6.14 0.77
N ASP A 68 19.73 5.61 1.97
CA ASP A 68 19.84 4.19 2.28
C ASP A 68 18.59 3.36 1.97
N LEU A 69 17.49 4.00 1.53
CA LEU A 69 16.25 3.30 1.13
C LEU A 69 16.20 3.06 -0.37
N ALA A 70 15.87 1.85 -0.76
CA ALA A 70 15.70 1.44 -2.14
C ALA A 70 14.41 0.65 -2.37
N ILE A 71 13.80 0.83 -3.56
CA ILE A 71 12.82 -0.09 -4.11
C ILE A 71 13.56 -1.02 -5.05
N VAL A 72 13.45 -2.32 -4.79
CA VAL A 72 14.10 -3.36 -5.57
C VAL A 72 13.04 -4.23 -6.23
N ARG A 73 13.12 -4.41 -7.54
CA ARG A 73 12.39 -5.44 -8.27
C ARG A 73 13.29 -6.68 -8.37
N ALA A 74 12.77 -7.83 -8.00
CA ALA A 74 13.54 -9.07 -8.07
C ALA A 74 12.64 -10.30 -8.26
N PRO A 75 13.18 -11.36 -8.90
CA PRO A 75 12.55 -12.68 -8.87
C PRO A 75 12.34 -13.13 -7.41
N ILE A 76 11.18 -13.69 -7.12
CA ILE A 76 10.84 -14.16 -5.76
C ILE A 76 11.90 -15.15 -5.24
N ALA A 77 12.41 -16.01 -6.12
CA ALA A 77 13.46 -16.97 -5.77
C ALA A 77 14.79 -16.32 -5.35
N ARG A 78 15.05 -15.05 -5.70
CA ARG A 78 16.28 -14.34 -5.36
C ARG A 78 16.21 -13.52 -4.08
N LEU A 79 15.03 -13.33 -3.53
CA LEU A 79 14.82 -12.45 -2.37
C LEU A 79 15.64 -12.85 -1.15
N ALA A 80 15.75 -14.16 -0.87
CA ALA A 80 16.56 -14.66 0.25
C ALA A 80 18.05 -14.34 0.07
N SER A 81 18.57 -14.50 -1.16
CA SER A 81 19.96 -14.17 -1.49
C SER A 81 20.22 -12.66 -1.33
N ILE A 82 19.30 -11.82 -1.81
CA ILE A 82 19.39 -10.36 -1.68
C ILE A 82 19.35 -9.94 -0.21
N ALA A 83 18.45 -10.51 0.59
CA ALA A 83 18.33 -10.19 2.02
C ALA A 83 19.55 -10.65 2.85
N SER A 84 20.37 -11.57 2.31
CA SER A 84 21.58 -12.08 2.98
C SER A 84 22.84 -11.28 2.64
N LEU A 85 22.77 -10.29 1.75
CA LEU A 85 23.93 -9.47 1.40
C LEU A 85 24.38 -8.62 2.59
N ALA A 86 25.69 -8.46 2.74
CA ALA A 86 26.25 -7.62 3.81
C ALA A 86 25.86 -6.14 3.69
N ASP A 87 25.67 -5.69 2.44
CA ASP A 87 25.25 -4.32 2.10
C ASP A 87 23.74 -4.09 2.21
N VAL A 88 22.97 -5.11 2.59
CA VAL A 88 21.52 -5.04 2.79
C VAL A 88 21.19 -5.30 4.24
N ARG A 89 20.68 -4.26 4.90
CA ARG A 89 20.37 -4.30 6.34
C ARG A 89 18.97 -4.80 6.62
N GLU A 90 18.05 -4.51 5.69
CA GLU A 90 16.63 -4.80 5.85
C GLU A 90 15.97 -4.97 4.49
N VAL A 91 15.03 -5.91 4.40
CA VAL A 91 14.15 -6.08 3.24
C VAL A 91 12.72 -6.27 3.71
N ALA A 92 11.80 -5.48 3.18
CA ALA A 92 10.36 -5.60 3.42
C ALA A 92 9.62 -5.85 2.10
N LEU A 93 8.66 -6.75 2.12
CA LEU A 93 7.85 -7.05 0.94
C LEU A 93 6.89 -5.89 0.65
N SER A 94 6.69 -5.58 -0.63
CA SER A 94 5.62 -4.69 -1.08
C SER A 94 4.27 -5.37 -0.92
N THR A 95 3.36 -4.74 -0.20
CA THR A 95 2.01 -5.26 0.05
C THR A 95 1.03 -4.85 -1.04
N ARG A 96 -0.18 -5.38 -0.95
CA ARG A 96 -1.29 -5.02 -1.84
C ARG A 96 -2.21 -4.01 -1.15
N TRP A 97 -2.51 -2.91 -1.81
CA TRP A 97 -3.47 -1.92 -1.36
C TRP A 97 -4.77 -2.04 -2.15
N SER A 98 -5.89 -1.68 -1.53
CA SER A 98 -7.21 -1.61 -2.15
C SER A 98 -7.74 -0.18 -2.16
N SER A 99 -8.65 0.15 -3.10
CA SER A 99 -9.21 1.48 -3.23
C SER A 99 -10.28 1.77 -2.17
N ALA A 100 -10.34 3.03 -1.68
CA ALA A 100 -11.32 3.52 -0.71
C ALA A 100 -11.84 4.92 -1.11
N LEU A 101 -13.13 5.20 -0.90
CA LEU A 101 -13.80 6.43 -1.28
C LEU A 101 -14.70 6.97 -0.18
N ASP A 102 -14.73 8.30 -0.01
CA ASP A 102 -15.80 8.98 0.69
C ASP A 102 -16.10 10.39 0.15
N SER A 103 -17.31 10.87 0.40
CA SER A 103 -17.90 12.08 -0.13
C SER A 103 -17.99 13.18 0.93
N SER A 104 -17.09 14.17 0.95
CA SER A 104 -17.08 15.19 2.03
C SER A 104 -16.99 16.67 1.63
N ARG A 105 -17.18 17.00 0.33
CA ARG A 105 -17.01 18.37 -0.15
C ARG A 105 -17.78 19.45 0.62
N VAL A 106 -19.03 19.16 1.00
CA VAL A 106 -19.91 20.15 1.62
C VAL A 106 -19.51 20.47 3.06
N ARG A 107 -18.91 19.49 3.77
CA ARG A 107 -18.53 19.65 5.18
C ARG A 107 -17.19 20.39 5.36
N SER A 108 -16.35 20.41 4.34
CA SER A 108 -14.99 20.98 4.40
C SER A 108 -14.93 22.50 4.20
N LYS A 109 -16.05 23.17 3.96
CA LYS A 109 -16.15 24.63 3.72
C LYS A 109 -15.32 25.13 2.52
N VAL A 110 -14.96 24.30 1.58
CA VAL A 110 -14.13 24.64 0.42
C VAL A 110 -14.76 25.73 -0.45
N SER A 111 -16.10 25.78 -0.53
CA SER A 111 -16.79 26.87 -1.24
C SER A 111 -16.45 28.28 -0.68
N GLN A 112 -16.20 28.38 0.62
CA GLN A 112 -15.77 29.63 1.24
C GLN A 112 -14.33 29.98 0.86
N VAL A 113 -13.44 28.98 0.80
CA VAL A 113 -12.05 29.16 0.37
C VAL A 113 -11.99 29.61 -1.09
N GLN A 114 -12.78 28.98 -1.96
CA GLN A 114 -12.87 29.35 -3.38
C GLN A 114 -13.50 30.72 -3.62
N ALA A 115 -14.31 31.22 -2.69
CA ALA A 115 -14.90 32.55 -2.74
C ALA A 115 -14.04 33.63 -2.05
N GLY A 116 -12.92 33.27 -1.43
CA GLY A 116 -12.12 34.20 -0.64
C GLY A 116 -12.83 34.71 0.64
N ALA A 117 -13.79 33.92 1.14
CA ALA A 117 -14.54 34.26 2.33
C ALA A 117 -13.80 33.87 3.63
N GLY A 118 -14.29 34.33 4.78
CA GLY A 118 -13.75 33.93 6.08
C GLY A 118 -12.42 34.57 6.46
N GLY A 119 -12.14 35.80 5.94
CA GLY A 119 -10.93 36.54 6.26
C GLY A 119 -9.70 36.14 5.41
N LEU A 120 -9.92 35.35 4.37
CA LEU A 120 -8.85 34.99 3.43
C LEU A 120 -8.45 36.23 2.59
N PRO A 121 -7.15 36.43 2.28
CA PRO A 121 -6.68 37.57 1.52
C PRO A 121 -7.15 37.55 0.05
N GLN A 122 -7.51 36.38 -0.47
CA GLN A 122 -8.00 36.20 -1.84
C GLN A 122 -8.76 34.86 -1.96
N ALA A 123 -9.37 34.64 -3.11
CA ALA A 123 -9.93 33.34 -3.49
C ALA A 123 -8.80 32.35 -3.84
N TYR A 124 -8.96 31.10 -3.39
CA TYR A 124 -8.01 30.03 -3.70
C TYR A 124 -8.76 28.87 -4.37
N ASP A 125 -8.39 28.54 -5.59
CA ASP A 125 -9.00 27.50 -6.42
C ASP A 125 -8.01 26.47 -6.93
N GLY A 126 -6.77 26.50 -6.42
CA GLY A 126 -5.69 25.60 -6.83
C GLY A 126 -4.84 26.11 -7.99
N ALA A 127 -5.05 27.35 -8.47
CA ALA A 127 -4.17 27.93 -9.47
C ALA A 127 -2.72 28.01 -8.95
N GLY A 128 -1.76 27.59 -9.78
CA GLY A 128 -0.34 27.55 -9.40
C GLY A 128 0.11 26.33 -8.60
N VAL A 129 -0.79 25.39 -8.31
CA VAL A 129 -0.51 24.13 -7.59
C VAL A 129 -0.77 22.93 -8.49
N ALA A 130 -0.07 21.83 -8.25
CA ALA A 130 -0.37 20.54 -8.86
C ALA A 130 -1.09 19.64 -7.85
N VAL A 131 -2.15 18.93 -8.31
CA VAL A 131 -2.81 17.86 -7.58
C VAL A 131 -2.40 16.55 -8.23
N GLY A 132 -1.71 15.70 -7.47
CA GLY A 132 -1.38 14.34 -7.85
C GLY A 132 -2.45 13.38 -7.36
N VAL A 133 -2.83 12.40 -8.18
CA VAL A 133 -3.73 11.31 -7.79
C VAL A 133 -3.13 10.00 -8.28
N LEU A 134 -2.96 9.05 -7.37
CA LEU A 134 -2.61 7.67 -7.70
C LEU A 134 -3.83 6.80 -7.43
N ASP A 135 -4.35 6.17 -8.49
CA ASP A 135 -5.62 5.46 -8.41
C ASP A 135 -5.79 4.40 -9.53
N SER A 136 -7.01 3.92 -9.73
CA SER A 136 -7.37 2.86 -10.67
C SER A 136 -7.17 3.20 -12.14
N GLY A 137 -7.28 4.47 -12.50
CA GLY A 137 -7.22 4.99 -13.86
C GLY A 137 -7.90 6.35 -13.95
N LEU A 138 -7.81 7.00 -15.10
CA LEU A 138 -8.37 8.32 -15.35
C LEU A 138 -8.99 8.41 -16.75
N ASP A 139 -10.28 8.73 -16.84
CA ASP A 139 -10.83 9.28 -18.07
C ASP A 139 -10.32 10.72 -18.27
N TYR A 140 -9.07 10.87 -18.70
CA TYR A 140 -8.44 12.17 -18.93
C TYR A 140 -9.11 12.95 -20.08
N THR A 141 -10.00 12.31 -20.84
CA THR A 141 -10.79 12.96 -21.90
C THR A 141 -11.98 13.74 -21.37
N HIS A 142 -12.38 13.46 -20.11
CA HIS A 142 -13.53 14.12 -19.48
C HIS A 142 -13.37 15.64 -19.43
N ALA A 143 -14.44 16.35 -19.76
CA ALA A 143 -14.43 17.81 -19.90
C ALA A 143 -13.93 18.55 -18.65
N ASP A 144 -14.15 18.00 -17.46
CA ASP A 144 -13.74 18.60 -16.18
C ASP A 144 -12.22 18.56 -15.95
N PHE A 145 -11.48 17.76 -16.74
CA PHE A 145 -10.02 17.73 -16.73
C PHE A 145 -9.37 18.49 -17.86
N ARG A 146 -10.17 19.33 -18.56
CA ARG A 146 -9.71 20.13 -19.69
C ARG A 146 -9.98 21.62 -19.46
N THR A 147 -9.16 22.47 -20.06
CA THR A 147 -9.34 23.92 -20.05
C THR A 147 -10.51 24.37 -20.94
N ALA A 148 -10.89 25.63 -20.88
CA ALA A 148 -11.88 26.21 -21.80
C ALA A 148 -11.46 26.09 -23.28
N GLY A 149 -10.16 26.17 -23.56
CA GLY A 149 -9.58 25.93 -24.89
C GLY A 149 -9.44 24.44 -25.25
N ASN A 150 -10.01 23.54 -24.48
CA ASN A 150 -9.97 22.09 -24.67
C ASN A 150 -8.55 21.47 -24.59
N LEU A 151 -7.59 22.12 -23.97
CA LEU A 151 -6.30 21.56 -23.64
C LEU A 151 -6.39 20.76 -22.34
N SER A 152 -5.59 19.72 -22.19
CA SER A 152 -5.54 18.90 -20.98
C SER A 152 -5.01 19.69 -19.78
N ARG A 153 -5.66 19.53 -18.63
CA ARG A 153 -5.13 19.92 -17.33
C ARG A 153 -4.27 18.84 -16.70
N VAL A 154 -4.32 17.62 -17.25
CA VAL A 154 -3.41 16.53 -16.88
C VAL A 154 -2.05 16.82 -17.54
N ARG A 155 -1.04 17.06 -16.72
CA ARG A 155 0.30 17.47 -17.17
C ARG A 155 1.29 16.33 -17.26
N ALA A 156 1.06 15.28 -16.49
CA ALA A 156 1.81 14.03 -16.54
C ALA A 156 0.88 12.89 -16.14
N LEU A 157 0.98 11.78 -16.86
CA LEU A 157 0.25 10.55 -16.57
C LEU A 157 1.21 9.37 -16.73
N LEU A 158 1.25 8.49 -15.72
CA LEU A 158 1.97 7.22 -15.73
C LEU A 158 0.97 6.08 -15.60
N ASP A 159 1.01 5.12 -16.50
CA ASP A 159 0.14 3.94 -16.51
C ASP A 159 0.96 2.68 -16.26
N TYR A 160 0.85 2.09 -15.08
CA TYR A 160 1.53 0.84 -14.73
C TYR A 160 0.90 -0.41 -15.36
N SER A 161 -0.26 -0.31 -16.01
CA SER A 161 -0.84 -1.44 -16.73
C SER A 161 -0.15 -1.71 -18.07
N ILE A 162 0.74 -0.80 -18.50
CA ILE A 162 1.46 -0.91 -19.77
C ILE A 162 2.94 -1.22 -19.50
N GLY A 163 3.32 -2.47 -19.76
CA GLY A 163 4.70 -2.94 -19.51
C GLY A 163 5.08 -3.02 -18.03
N THR A 164 6.29 -3.47 -17.75
CA THR A 164 6.76 -3.72 -16.38
C THR A 164 7.00 -2.44 -15.58
N ASP A 165 7.55 -1.42 -16.23
CA ASP A 165 7.93 -0.15 -15.59
C ASP A 165 6.87 0.95 -15.78
N GLY A 166 5.76 0.61 -16.43
CA GLY A 166 4.72 1.56 -16.81
C GLY A 166 5.06 2.35 -18.07
N ALA A 167 4.06 3.01 -18.61
CA ALA A 167 4.21 3.94 -19.74
C ALA A 167 3.75 5.34 -19.36
N THR A 168 4.48 6.36 -19.82
CA THR A 168 4.13 7.75 -19.56
C THR A 168 3.46 8.38 -20.76
N CYS A 169 2.37 9.11 -20.52
CA CYS A 169 1.79 10.01 -21.52
C CYS A 169 2.31 11.43 -21.34
N ARG A 170 2.78 12.00 -22.43
CA ARG A 170 3.28 13.37 -22.50
C ARG A 170 2.14 14.38 -22.73
N PRO A 171 2.30 15.66 -22.40
CA PRO A 171 1.26 16.66 -22.58
C PRO A 171 0.65 16.68 -23.99
N GLY A 172 1.46 16.56 -25.05
CA GLY A 172 0.96 16.51 -26.42
C GLY A 172 0.02 15.33 -26.72
N GLN A 173 0.26 14.16 -26.12
CA GLN A 173 -0.64 13.00 -26.24
C GLN A 173 -1.94 13.20 -25.45
N LEU A 174 -1.85 13.85 -24.29
CA LEU A 174 -3.01 14.18 -23.46
C LEU A 174 -3.88 15.29 -24.12
N ASP A 175 -3.26 16.26 -24.76
CA ASP A 175 -3.95 17.31 -25.50
C ASP A 175 -4.66 16.75 -26.74
N SER A 176 -3.97 15.89 -27.51
CA SER A 176 -4.46 15.28 -28.75
C SER A 176 -5.33 14.04 -28.51
N LEU A 177 -5.55 13.62 -27.26
CA LEU A 177 -6.35 12.43 -26.89
C LEU A 177 -5.79 11.12 -27.48
N THR A 178 -4.47 11.01 -27.57
CA THR A 178 -3.79 9.81 -28.10
C THR A 178 -3.09 8.97 -27.01
N CYS A 179 -3.22 9.37 -25.74
CA CYS A 179 -2.79 8.54 -24.61
C CYS A 179 -3.68 7.31 -24.50
N PRO A 180 -3.14 6.09 -24.42
CA PRO A 180 -3.95 4.87 -24.39
C PRO A 180 -4.65 4.62 -23.05
N GLU A 181 -4.28 5.35 -21.98
CA GLU A 181 -4.87 5.19 -20.68
C GLU A 181 -6.35 5.60 -20.67
N ILE A 182 -7.18 4.76 -20.10
CA ILE A 182 -8.60 5.00 -19.81
C ILE A 182 -9.00 4.36 -18.49
N ASP A 183 -9.90 5.02 -17.74
CA ASP A 183 -10.46 4.48 -16.51
C ASP A 183 -11.62 3.53 -16.82
N GLY A 184 -11.35 2.27 -16.92
CA GLY A 184 -12.39 1.29 -17.27
C GLY A 184 -11.92 -0.16 -17.13
N SER A 185 -10.64 -0.41 -17.18
CA SER A 185 -10.09 -1.75 -16.96
C SER A 185 -9.87 -2.01 -15.46
N GLY A 186 -10.86 -2.58 -14.80
CA GLY A 186 -10.76 -3.05 -13.41
C GLY A 186 -11.03 -2.00 -12.32
N GLY A 187 -11.15 -0.72 -12.66
CA GLY A 187 -11.27 0.36 -11.66
C GLY A 187 -12.65 1.00 -11.52
N HIS A 188 -13.57 0.66 -12.38
CA HIS A 188 -14.96 1.13 -12.33
C HIS A 188 -15.14 2.65 -12.17
N GLY A 189 -14.24 3.46 -12.70
CA GLY A 189 -14.31 4.92 -12.64
C GLY A 189 -13.87 5.55 -11.30
N HIS A 190 -13.23 4.78 -10.41
CA HIS A 190 -12.84 5.28 -9.09
C HIS A 190 -11.84 6.43 -9.19
N GLY A 191 -10.74 6.27 -9.93
CA GLY A 191 -9.72 7.31 -10.10
C GLY A 191 -10.24 8.56 -10.79
N THR A 192 -11.11 8.40 -11.80
CA THR A 192 -11.82 9.52 -12.43
C THR A 192 -12.68 10.29 -11.42
N HIS A 193 -13.43 9.56 -10.58
CA HIS A 193 -14.27 10.16 -9.53
C HIS A 193 -13.43 10.90 -8.48
N VAL A 194 -12.39 10.27 -7.94
CA VAL A 194 -11.47 10.88 -6.98
C VAL A 194 -10.82 12.14 -7.55
N THR A 195 -10.31 12.07 -8.78
CA THR A 195 -9.72 13.24 -9.45
C THR A 195 -10.75 14.34 -9.69
N GLY A 196 -11.98 13.97 -10.02
CA GLY A 196 -13.10 14.91 -10.16
C GLY A 196 -13.39 15.66 -8.85
N ILE A 197 -13.42 14.96 -7.72
CA ILE A 197 -13.58 15.57 -6.39
C ILE A 197 -12.40 16.49 -6.08
N ALA A 198 -11.17 16.04 -6.31
CA ALA A 198 -9.98 16.80 -5.98
C ALA A 198 -9.79 18.03 -6.88
N ALA A 199 -9.90 17.87 -8.20
CA ALA A 199 -9.47 18.88 -9.16
C ALA A 199 -10.42 19.08 -10.37
N GLY A 200 -11.63 18.53 -10.35
CA GLY A 200 -12.59 18.70 -11.45
C GLY A 200 -12.96 20.16 -11.68
N GLY A 201 -12.95 20.59 -12.94
CA GLY A 201 -13.23 21.98 -13.33
C GLY A 201 -14.68 22.41 -13.24
N GLY A 202 -15.62 21.45 -13.07
CA GLY A 202 -17.06 21.72 -13.05
C GLY A 202 -17.63 22.15 -14.40
N ARG A 203 -16.96 21.83 -15.51
CA ARG A 203 -17.37 22.25 -16.86
C ARG A 203 -18.62 21.56 -17.36
N ARG A 204 -18.85 20.32 -16.95
CA ARG A 204 -20.10 19.61 -17.22
C ARG A 204 -21.25 20.11 -16.37
N ASN A 205 -20.96 20.38 -15.09
CA ASN A 205 -21.93 20.93 -14.14
C ASN A 205 -21.17 21.63 -13.01
N ALA A 206 -21.32 22.93 -12.88
CA ALA A 206 -20.64 23.76 -11.89
C ALA A 206 -20.96 23.35 -10.43
N ALA A 207 -22.07 22.68 -10.18
CA ALA A 207 -22.41 22.16 -8.87
C ALA A 207 -21.44 21.06 -8.40
N PHE A 208 -20.79 20.35 -9.33
CA PHE A 208 -19.81 19.28 -9.05
C PHE A 208 -18.37 19.73 -9.28
N LYS A 209 -18.10 21.01 -9.20
CA LYS A 209 -16.73 21.54 -9.24
C LYS A 209 -15.89 20.97 -8.09
N GLY A 210 -14.65 20.56 -8.38
CA GLY A 210 -13.72 19.98 -7.40
C GLY A 210 -13.19 20.97 -6.36
N MET A 211 -12.34 20.45 -5.48
CA MET A 211 -11.72 21.23 -4.38
C MET A 211 -10.71 22.25 -4.91
N ALA A 212 -9.91 21.89 -5.93
CA ALA A 212 -8.89 22.69 -6.57
C ALA A 212 -9.10 22.75 -8.10
N PRO A 213 -10.20 23.39 -8.58
CA PRO A 213 -10.64 23.28 -9.97
C PRO A 213 -9.69 23.95 -10.99
N ALA A 214 -8.75 24.79 -10.55
CA ALA A 214 -7.74 25.41 -11.39
C ALA A 214 -6.34 24.78 -11.26
N ALA A 215 -6.18 23.74 -10.44
CA ALA A 215 -4.91 23.05 -10.31
C ALA A 215 -4.54 22.27 -11.58
N ASP A 216 -3.23 22.14 -11.84
CA ASP A 216 -2.75 21.11 -12.76
C ASP A 216 -2.93 19.72 -12.15
N ILE A 217 -3.16 18.72 -12.99
CA ILE A 217 -3.40 17.34 -12.55
C ILE A 217 -2.18 16.51 -12.95
N LEU A 218 -1.72 15.68 -11.99
CA LEU A 218 -0.71 14.65 -12.19
C LEU A 218 -1.38 13.33 -11.84
N PHE A 219 -1.26 12.33 -12.69
CA PHE A 219 -1.98 11.09 -12.47
C PHE A 219 -1.08 9.86 -12.60
N VAL A 220 -1.30 8.88 -11.73
CA VAL A 220 -0.70 7.55 -11.83
C VAL A 220 -1.80 6.52 -11.75
N LYS A 221 -1.93 5.71 -12.80
CA LYS A 221 -2.70 4.49 -12.76
C LYS A 221 -1.88 3.40 -12.11
N GLY A 222 -2.24 3.06 -10.86
CA GLY A 222 -1.49 2.13 -10.03
C GLY A 222 -1.85 0.66 -10.24
N ILE A 223 -3.01 0.38 -10.84
CA ILE A 223 -3.48 -0.98 -11.12
C ILE A 223 -2.78 -1.51 -12.37
N ARG A 224 -2.04 -2.63 -12.23
CA ARG A 224 -1.26 -3.21 -13.33
C ARG A 224 -2.08 -4.06 -14.28
N ASP A 225 -3.11 -4.74 -13.80
CA ASP A 225 -4.00 -5.55 -14.65
C ASP A 225 -5.42 -5.64 -14.07
N ALA A 226 -6.37 -6.01 -14.92
CA ALA A 226 -7.75 -6.24 -14.51
C ALA A 226 -7.93 -7.50 -13.63
N GLN A 227 -6.92 -8.38 -13.58
CA GLN A 227 -6.92 -9.64 -12.83
C GLN A 227 -6.44 -9.45 -11.39
N SER A 228 -5.80 -8.33 -11.07
CA SER A 228 -5.24 -8.04 -9.74
C SER A 228 -6.28 -7.67 -8.68
N ASN A 229 -7.58 -7.88 -8.93
CA ASN A 229 -8.68 -7.47 -8.07
C ASN A 229 -8.61 -5.99 -7.63
N GLY A 230 -8.08 -5.14 -8.49
CA GLY A 230 -7.94 -3.71 -8.22
C GLY A 230 -6.88 -3.35 -7.18
N GLY A 231 -5.95 -4.26 -6.85
CA GLY A 231 -4.90 -4.01 -5.86
C GLY A 231 -3.71 -3.24 -6.43
N PHE A 232 -3.09 -2.47 -5.56
CA PHE A 232 -1.87 -1.71 -5.84
C PHE A 232 -0.69 -2.36 -5.11
N SER A 233 0.53 -2.26 -5.67
CA SER A 233 1.74 -2.60 -4.92
C SER A 233 2.23 -1.39 -4.13
N ASP A 234 2.77 -1.59 -2.92
CA ASP A 234 3.42 -0.52 -2.15
C ASP A 234 4.52 0.17 -2.95
N ALA A 235 5.29 -0.60 -3.72
CA ALA A 235 6.35 -0.08 -4.56
C ALA A 235 5.82 0.86 -5.65
N ASP A 236 4.69 0.52 -6.28
CA ASP A 236 4.06 1.39 -7.28
C ASP A 236 3.49 2.66 -6.64
N VAL A 237 2.95 2.55 -5.42
CA VAL A 237 2.48 3.71 -4.66
C VAL A 237 3.64 4.67 -4.37
N VAL A 238 4.77 4.17 -3.89
CA VAL A 238 5.96 4.99 -3.62
C VAL A 238 6.55 5.57 -4.90
N ASN A 239 6.74 4.75 -5.94
CA ASN A 239 7.29 5.20 -7.23
C ASN A 239 6.36 6.19 -7.93
N GLY A 240 5.06 5.92 -7.94
CA GLY A 240 4.07 6.80 -8.53
C GLY A 240 3.98 8.14 -7.80
N THR A 241 4.08 8.12 -6.47
CA THR A 241 4.17 9.35 -5.67
C THR A 241 5.41 10.17 -6.04
N ALA A 242 6.57 9.51 -6.12
CA ALA A 242 7.81 10.17 -6.56
C ALA A 242 7.69 10.74 -7.96
N PHE A 243 7.13 9.98 -8.92
CA PHE A 243 6.89 10.46 -10.30
C PHE A 243 6.08 11.76 -10.31
N MET A 244 4.99 11.81 -9.55
CA MET A 244 4.13 13.01 -9.49
C MET A 244 4.87 14.20 -8.88
N LEU A 245 5.64 14.00 -7.80
CA LEU A 245 6.40 15.07 -7.17
C LEU A 245 7.53 15.57 -8.07
N ASP A 246 8.20 14.69 -8.80
CA ASP A 246 9.23 15.04 -9.78
C ASP A 246 8.62 15.82 -10.98
N ALA A 247 7.43 15.42 -11.45
CA ALA A 247 6.69 16.14 -12.48
C ALA A 247 6.28 17.53 -12.00
N ALA A 248 5.77 17.66 -10.76
CA ALA A 248 5.43 18.97 -10.18
C ALA A 248 6.67 19.88 -10.07
N ALA A 249 7.80 19.33 -9.61
CA ALA A 249 9.06 20.07 -9.54
C ALA A 249 9.51 20.56 -10.93
N SER A 250 9.37 19.73 -11.96
CA SER A 250 9.66 20.09 -13.35
C SER A 250 8.75 21.23 -13.88
N LEU A 251 7.53 21.32 -13.33
CA LEU A 251 6.59 22.41 -13.62
C LEU A 251 6.84 23.67 -12.76
N GLY A 252 7.79 23.62 -11.81
CA GLY A 252 8.03 24.69 -10.84
C GLY A 252 6.86 24.91 -9.86
N LYS A 253 6.09 23.86 -9.54
CA LYS A 253 4.87 23.96 -8.73
C LYS A 253 4.96 23.14 -7.45
N PRO A 254 4.40 23.63 -6.34
CA PRO A 254 4.09 22.78 -5.20
C PRO A 254 3.03 21.75 -5.57
N ALA A 255 3.05 20.61 -4.90
CA ALA A 255 2.12 19.52 -5.15
C ALA A 255 1.48 18.97 -3.89
N VAL A 256 0.22 18.57 -4.03
CA VAL A 256 -0.51 17.73 -3.07
C VAL A 256 -0.83 16.41 -3.76
N VAL A 257 -0.33 15.32 -3.22
CA VAL A 257 -0.61 13.96 -3.72
C VAL A 257 -1.70 13.33 -2.88
N ASN A 258 -2.75 12.86 -3.53
CA ASN A 258 -3.87 12.14 -2.92
C ASN A 258 -3.75 10.64 -3.17
N LEU A 259 -3.83 9.88 -2.10
CA LEU A 259 -3.84 8.42 -2.09
C LEU A 259 -5.18 7.95 -1.50
N SER A 260 -6.21 7.80 -2.35
CA SER A 260 -7.53 7.27 -1.95
C SER A 260 -7.51 5.74 -1.98
N LEU A 261 -6.57 5.17 -1.27
CA LEU A 261 -6.28 3.76 -1.20
C LEU A 261 -5.67 3.42 0.16
N GLY A 262 -5.63 2.15 0.49
CA GLY A 262 -5.07 1.69 1.76
C GLY A 262 -5.06 0.17 1.88
N GLY A 263 -4.50 -0.32 2.96
CA GLY A 263 -4.44 -1.73 3.34
C GLY A 263 -4.56 -1.88 4.84
N GLN A 264 -4.76 -3.13 5.29
CA GLN A 264 -4.95 -3.46 6.72
C GLN A 264 -3.73 -4.18 7.31
N VAL A 265 -2.63 -4.23 6.57
CA VAL A 265 -1.43 -4.99 6.97
C VAL A 265 -0.34 -4.03 7.39
N GLY A 266 0.28 -4.32 8.53
CA GLY A 266 1.40 -3.55 9.06
C GLY A 266 1.08 -2.85 10.38
N ALA A 267 2.07 -2.17 10.95
CA ALA A 267 1.96 -1.50 12.24
C ALA A 267 1.10 -0.23 12.21
N HIS A 268 0.93 0.39 11.06
CA HIS A 268 0.23 1.67 10.88
C HIS A 268 0.72 2.80 11.80
N ASP A 269 2.02 2.85 12.04
CA ASP A 269 2.65 3.77 12.98
C ASP A 269 3.83 4.56 12.39
N GLY A 270 3.99 4.53 11.08
CA GLY A 270 5.04 5.24 10.36
C GLY A 270 6.40 4.49 10.35
N THR A 271 6.46 3.27 10.89
CA THR A 271 7.74 2.54 11.02
C THR A 271 8.04 1.57 9.87
N SER A 272 7.07 1.28 9.01
CA SER A 272 7.33 0.45 7.83
C SER A 272 8.23 1.16 6.82
N LEU A 273 8.99 0.40 6.02
CA LEU A 273 9.91 1.01 5.07
C LEU A 273 9.20 1.85 4.00
N GLN A 274 7.99 1.44 3.56
CA GLN A 274 7.22 2.25 2.63
C GLN A 274 6.75 3.57 3.23
N GLU A 275 6.29 3.58 4.49
CA GLU A 275 5.90 4.80 5.20
C GLU A 275 7.10 5.74 5.36
N GLN A 276 8.24 5.23 5.83
CA GLN A 276 9.48 6.00 5.92
C GLN A 276 9.94 6.54 4.56
N PHE A 277 9.68 5.81 3.46
CA PHE A 277 10.01 6.28 2.12
C PHE A 277 9.11 7.45 1.72
N LEU A 278 7.80 7.36 1.98
CA LEU A 278 6.85 8.44 1.73
C LEU A 278 7.18 9.68 2.56
N ASP A 279 7.54 9.50 3.83
CA ASP A 279 7.96 10.60 4.72
C ASP A 279 9.14 11.39 4.17
N ARG A 280 10.10 10.72 3.52
CA ARG A 280 11.25 11.40 2.90
C ARG A 280 10.88 12.26 1.70
N PHE A 281 9.71 12.08 1.12
CA PHE A 281 9.22 12.94 0.03
C PHE A 281 8.53 14.19 0.55
N VAL A 282 7.97 14.16 1.75
CA VAL A 282 7.26 15.29 2.36
C VAL A 282 8.22 16.43 2.68
N GLY A 283 7.77 17.66 2.50
CA GLY A 283 8.54 18.86 2.77
C GLY A 283 7.85 20.11 2.24
N PRO A 284 8.49 21.27 2.31
CA PRO A 284 7.92 22.50 1.80
C PRO A 284 7.45 22.36 0.35
N GLY A 285 6.15 22.60 0.10
CA GLY A 285 5.54 22.45 -1.22
C GLY A 285 5.29 21.00 -1.67
N ARG A 286 5.47 20.02 -0.81
CA ARG A 286 5.23 18.61 -1.11
C ARG A 286 4.42 17.97 0.03
N ILE A 287 3.16 17.71 -0.23
CA ILE A 287 2.20 17.17 0.74
C ILE A 287 1.66 15.85 0.19
N ILE A 288 1.55 14.85 1.04
CA ILE A 288 0.91 13.56 0.75
C ILE A 288 -0.29 13.42 1.69
N VAL A 289 -1.43 13.07 1.14
CA VAL A 289 -2.69 12.83 1.87
C VAL A 289 -3.16 11.42 1.56
N ALA A 290 -3.31 10.60 2.59
CA ALA A 290 -3.82 9.24 2.48
C ALA A 290 -5.20 9.13 3.11
N ALA A 291 -6.04 8.25 2.55
CA ALA A 291 -7.34 7.93 3.12
C ALA A 291 -7.19 7.14 4.43
N ALA A 292 -8.09 7.39 5.37
CA ALA A 292 -8.16 6.63 6.63
C ALA A 292 -8.84 5.26 6.49
N GLY A 293 -9.38 4.93 5.31
CA GLY A 293 -10.11 3.69 5.04
C GLY A 293 -11.62 3.81 5.19
N ASN A 294 -12.33 2.77 4.78
CA ASN A 294 -13.80 2.70 4.78
C ASN A 294 -14.35 1.75 5.86
N GLU A 295 -13.50 1.14 6.63
CA GLU A 295 -13.79 0.01 7.52
C GLU A 295 -14.18 0.44 8.94
N GLY A 296 -14.55 1.72 9.15
CA GLY A 296 -14.86 2.27 10.47
C GLY A 296 -16.00 1.59 11.24
N PHE A 297 -16.81 0.76 10.58
CA PHE A 297 -17.83 -0.08 11.20
C PHE A 297 -17.40 -1.55 11.38
N ASN A 298 -16.22 -1.92 10.89
CA ASN A 298 -15.69 -3.27 10.96
C ASN A 298 -14.69 -3.38 12.11
N ALA A 299 -14.73 -4.47 12.85
CA ALA A 299 -13.75 -4.78 13.90
C ALA A 299 -12.45 -5.31 13.26
N ILE A 300 -11.72 -4.43 12.55
CA ILE A 300 -10.51 -4.79 11.79
C ILE A 300 -9.21 -4.57 12.56
N HIS A 301 -9.27 -3.87 13.70
CA HIS A 301 -8.13 -3.68 14.59
C HIS A 301 -8.60 -3.56 16.03
N GLY A 302 -7.71 -3.88 16.96
CA GLY A 302 -7.93 -3.70 18.38
C GLY A 302 -6.60 -3.50 19.11
N GLY A 303 -6.65 -2.86 20.27
CA GLY A 303 -5.50 -2.73 21.16
C GLY A 303 -5.81 -3.42 22.49
N TYR A 304 -4.81 -4.12 23.02
CA TYR A 304 -4.93 -4.80 24.30
C TYR A 304 -3.68 -4.59 25.15
N THR A 305 -3.87 -4.43 26.43
CA THR A 305 -2.77 -4.37 27.40
C THR A 305 -2.74 -5.65 28.21
N VAL A 306 -1.74 -6.48 27.98
CA VAL A 306 -1.51 -7.68 28.78
C VAL A 306 -1.16 -7.27 30.20
N GLN A 307 -1.97 -7.71 31.17
CA GLN A 307 -1.76 -7.42 32.58
C GLN A 307 -1.26 -8.66 33.30
N GLY A 308 -0.03 -8.63 33.78
CA GLY A 308 0.57 -9.70 34.59
C GLY A 308 1.09 -10.89 33.79
N THR A 309 1.22 -12.04 34.45
CA THR A 309 1.75 -13.29 33.90
C THR A 309 0.64 -14.31 33.58
N ALA A 310 -0.61 -13.89 33.59
CA ALA A 310 -1.75 -14.80 33.46
C ALA A 310 -1.98 -15.22 32.00
N PHE A 311 -2.11 -16.51 31.80
CA PHE A 311 -2.31 -17.19 30.53
C PHE A 311 -3.69 -16.92 29.86
N ASN A 312 -4.55 -16.09 30.44
CA ASN A 312 -5.96 -16.03 30.09
C ASN A 312 -6.44 -14.68 29.55
N ASP A 313 -5.53 -13.82 29.13
CA ASP A 313 -5.93 -12.59 28.46
C ASP A 313 -6.06 -12.89 26.96
N ALA A 314 -7.28 -13.20 26.53
CA ALA A 314 -7.58 -13.46 25.14
C ALA A 314 -8.11 -12.19 24.47
N LEU A 315 -7.49 -11.79 23.37
CA LEU A 315 -8.11 -10.87 22.43
C LEU A 315 -9.11 -11.68 21.59
N GLU A 316 -10.39 -11.53 21.87
CA GLU A 316 -11.42 -12.12 21.02
C GLU A 316 -11.50 -11.36 19.70
N THR A 317 -10.98 -11.95 18.66
CA THR A 317 -11.14 -11.45 17.29
C THR A 317 -12.27 -12.23 16.62
N GLY A 318 -13.51 -11.99 17.03
CA GLY A 318 -14.68 -12.61 16.40
C GLY A 318 -14.70 -12.33 14.90
N THR A 319 -14.81 -13.38 14.07
CA THR A 319 -15.08 -13.35 12.61
C THR A 319 -13.92 -13.44 11.65
N PHE A 320 -12.66 -13.58 12.04
CA PHE A 320 -11.56 -13.72 11.07
C PHE A 320 -11.58 -14.99 10.22
N LEU A 321 -12.37 -16.01 10.59
CA LEU A 321 -12.36 -17.31 9.94
C LEU A 321 -13.60 -17.61 9.09
N ALA A 322 -14.40 -16.64 8.76
CA ALA A 322 -15.56 -16.84 7.87
C ALA A 322 -15.18 -17.04 6.38
N GLY A 323 -13.89 -16.97 6.03
CA GLY A 323 -13.36 -17.13 4.68
C GLY A 323 -12.37 -18.29 4.55
N PRO A 324 -11.96 -18.65 3.32
CA PRO A 324 -11.02 -19.74 3.06
C PRO A 324 -9.60 -19.48 3.57
N ALA A 325 -9.27 -18.25 3.96
CA ALA A 325 -8.02 -17.88 4.60
C ALA A 325 -8.18 -16.53 5.31
N GLY A 326 -7.56 -16.40 6.46
CA GLY A 326 -7.48 -15.16 7.24
C GLY A 326 -6.13 -15.03 7.91
N TYR A 327 -5.80 -13.83 8.37
CA TYR A 327 -4.61 -13.60 9.18
C TYR A 327 -4.90 -12.57 10.28
N VAL A 328 -4.16 -12.68 11.36
CA VAL A 328 -4.11 -11.71 12.44
C VAL A 328 -2.68 -11.22 12.55
N ASP A 329 -2.50 -9.91 12.49
CA ASP A 329 -1.20 -9.25 12.59
C ASP A 329 -1.12 -8.55 13.95
N ILE A 330 -0.22 -8.99 14.83
CA ILE A 330 -0.11 -8.46 16.19
C ILE A 330 1.22 -7.74 16.35
N TRP A 331 1.16 -6.49 16.75
CA TRP A 331 2.32 -5.66 17.02
C TRP A 331 2.47 -5.38 18.51
N ALA A 332 3.64 -5.62 19.05
CA ALA A 332 3.97 -5.39 20.45
C ALA A 332 5.33 -4.68 20.57
N PRO A 333 5.57 -3.91 21.66
CA PRO A 333 6.88 -3.35 21.93
C PRO A 333 7.97 -4.43 21.94
N SER A 334 9.14 -4.13 21.44
CA SER A 334 10.28 -5.06 21.37
C SER A 334 10.73 -5.62 22.70
N THR A 335 10.48 -4.86 23.76
CA THR A 335 10.80 -5.24 25.14
C THR A 335 9.79 -6.22 25.74
N SER A 336 8.68 -6.50 25.02
CA SER A 336 7.63 -7.39 25.49
C SER A 336 8.05 -8.84 25.27
N ASN A 337 8.03 -9.64 26.32
CA ASN A 337 8.22 -11.09 26.25
C ASN A 337 6.85 -11.78 26.23
N ILE A 338 6.10 -11.60 25.13
CA ILE A 338 4.75 -12.11 24.97
C ILE A 338 4.79 -13.33 24.06
N SER A 339 4.11 -14.41 24.46
CA SER A 339 3.88 -15.58 23.64
C SER A 339 2.47 -15.54 23.08
N PHE A 340 2.30 -15.95 21.84
CA PHE A 340 1.02 -15.93 21.12
C PHE A 340 0.56 -17.34 20.79
N GLY A 341 -0.71 -17.59 21.04
CA GLY A 341 -1.40 -18.81 20.62
C GLY A 341 -2.75 -18.48 20.01
N LEU A 342 -3.35 -19.45 19.34
CA LEU A 342 -4.67 -19.34 18.75
C LEU A 342 -5.63 -20.29 19.44
N ALA A 343 -6.84 -19.82 19.75
CA ALA A 343 -7.96 -20.64 20.11
C ALA A 343 -9.08 -20.49 19.08
N ALA A 344 -9.65 -21.59 18.63
CA ALA A 344 -10.85 -21.59 17.80
C ALA A 344 -12.06 -22.05 18.62
N TYR A 345 -13.18 -21.35 18.43
CA TYR A 345 -14.42 -21.63 19.13
C TYR A 345 -15.52 -21.99 18.14
N ASP A 346 -16.48 -22.81 18.58
CA ASP A 346 -17.75 -22.94 17.86
C ASP A 346 -18.53 -21.65 18.00
N PRO A 347 -19.07 -21.05 16.91
CA PRO A 347 -19.87 -19.84 17.00
C PRO A 347 -21.11 -19.94 17.92
N SER A 348 -21.58 -21.16 18.19
CA SER A 348 -22.69 -21.40 19.13
C SER A 348 -22.26 -21.60 20.60
N ASP A 349 -20.96 -21.83 20.84
CA ASP A 349 -20.36 -21.95 22.18
C ASP A 349 -18.97 -21.27 22.19
N ILE A 350 -18.94 -20.01 22.52
CA ILE A 350 -17.70 -19.24 22.65
C ILE A 350 -17.00 -19.41 24.00
N THR A 351 -17.54 -20.25 24.89
CA THR A 351 -16.96 -20.48 26.21
C THR A 351 -15.95 -21.62 26.25
N THR A 352 -16.11 -22.58 25.34
CA THR A 352 -15.25 -23.76 25.26
C THR A 352 -14.53 -23.79 23.91
N PRO A 353 -13.20 -23.64 23.89
CA PRO A 353 -12.46 -23.69 22.62
C PRO A 353 -12.52 -25.15 22.07
N VAL A 354 -12.83 -25.25 20.78
CA VAL A 354 -12.77 -26.54 20.04
C VAL A 354 -11.35 -26.88 19.62
N TYR A 355 -10.46 -25.91 19.64
CA TYR A 355 -9.04 -26.07 19.37
C TYR A 355 -8.21 -24.97 20.08
N ILE A 356 -7.06 -25.36 20.62
CA ILE A 356 -6.06 -24.46 21.18
C ILE A 356 -4.69 -24.85 20.60
N SER A 357 -3.99 -23.89 19.98
CA SER A 357 -2.63 -24.11 19.51
C SER A 357 -1.62 -24.09 20.65
N ALA A 358 -0.42 -24.60 20.41
CA ALA A 358 0.73 -24.23 21.22
C ALA A 358 1.00 -22.72 21.09
N ALA A 359 1.54 -22.11 22.15
CA ALA A 359 1.95 -20.70 22.08
C ALA A 359 3.36 -20.58 21.49
N ALA A 360 3.53 -19.68 20.53
CA ALA A 360 4.84 -19.32 19.99
C ALA A 360 5.46 -18.23 20.86
N ALA A 361 6.62 -18.50 21.46
CA ALA A 361 7.43 -17.50 22.12
C ALA A 361 8.14 -16.60 21.11
N PRO A 362 8.62 -15.42 21.53
CA PRO A 362 9.41 -14.53 20.66
C PRO A 362 10.55 -15.30 19.96
N GLY A 363 10.66 -15.14 18.65
CA GLY A 363 11.65 -15.82 17.82
C GLY A 363 11.25 -17.19 17.29
N GLN A 364 10.09 -17.72 17.68
CA GLN A 364 9.64 -19.03 17.24
C GLN A 364 8.73 -18.95 16.01
N LEU A 365 8.79 -20.00 15.18
CA LEU A 365 7.84 -20.32 14.12
C LEU A 365 7.17 -21.63 14.45
N LEU A 366 5.85 -21.63 14.62
CA LEU A 366 5.06 -22.83 14.78
C LEU A 366 4.21 -23.06 13.53
N GLN A 367 4.18 -24.30 13.05
CA GLN A 367 3.33 -24.72 11.95
C GLN A 367 2.55 -25.95 12.39
N GLY A 368 1.28 -25.98 12.06
CA GLY A 368 0.42 -27.08 12.47
C GLY A 368 -0.90 -27.11 11.72
N THR A 369 -1.69 -28.14 12.04
CA THR A 369 -3.04 -28.30 11.51
C THR A 369 -4.00 -28.33 12.70
N ALA A 370 -4.98 -27.44 12.70
CA ALA A 370 -6.05 -27.47 13.68
C ALA A 370 -7.08 -28.55 13.29
N VAL A 371 -7.34 -29.47 14.17
CA VAL A 371 -8.27 -30.58 13.93
C VAL A 371 -9.33 -30.56 15.02
N THR A 372 -10.60 -30.70 14.64
CA THR A 372 -11.69 -30.85 15.60
C THR A 372 -11.72 -32.27 16.16
N GLY A 373 -12.46 -32.49 17.27
CA GLY A 373 -12.69 -33.79 17.87
C GLY A 373 -13.34 -34.83 16.95
N GLY A 374 -13.92 -34.44 15.83
CA GLY A 374 -14.43 -35.30 14.76
C GLY A 374 -13.43 -35.65 13.66
N GLY A 375 -12.17 -35.29 13.81
CA GLY A 375 -11.13 -35.51 12.79
C GLY A 375 -11.20 -34.56 11.59
N THR A 376 -12.07 -33.56 11.63
CA THR A 376 -12.19 -32.58 10.58
C THR A 376 -11.11 -31.52 10.74
N THR A 377 -10.34 -31.23 9.68
CA THR A 377 -9.37 -30.14 9.67
C THR A 377 -10.11 -28.81 9.59
N LEU A 378 -9.90 -27.94 10.59
CA LEU A 378 -10.42 -26.56 10.59
C LEU A 378 -9.55 -25.63 9.75
N ALA A 379 -8.24 -25.67 9.96
CA ALA A 379 -7.30 -24.80 9.28
C ALA A 379 -5.88 -25.37 9.31
N ASN A 380 -5.06 -24.93 8.39
CA ASN A 380 -3.61 -25.02 8.50
C ASN A 380 -3.13 -23.73 9.16
N LEU A 381 -2.44 -23.89 10.29
CA LEU A 381 -2.02 -22.76 11.13
C LEU A 381 -0.53 -22.49 10.97
N VAL A 382 -0.18 -21.24 10.86
CA VAL A 382 1.20 -20.76 10.96
C VAL A 382 1.23 -19.65 12.01
N ILE A 383 1.95 -19.85 13.09
CA ILE A 383 2.21 -18.83 14.10
C ILE A 383 3.66 -18.41 13.95
N ASP A 384 3.87 -17.25 13.38
CA ASP A 384 5.20 -16.69 13.19
C ASP A 384 5.45 -15.57 14.23
N ALA A 385 6.14 -15.90 15.31
CA ALA A 385 6.56 -14.98 16.34
C ALA A 385 8.05 -14.60 16.21
N ARG A 386 8.66 -14.84 15.07
CA ARG A 386 10.05 -14.45 14.81
C ARG A 386 10.14 -12.93 14.78
N THR A 387 10.79 -12.40 15.81
CA THR A 387 11.04 -10.97 15.91
C THR A 387 12.11 -10.55 14.93
N THR A 388 11.88 -9.39 14.36
CA THR A 388 12.95 -8.66 13.69
C THR A 388 13.17 -7.35 14.42
N ALA A 389 14.44 -7.04 14.73
CA ALA A 389 14.76 -5.75 15.34
C ALA A 389 14.46 -4.63 14.34
N ASP A 390 13.59 -3.70 14.71
CA ASP A 390 13.48 -2.43 14.01
C ASP A 390 14.55 -1.50 14.57
N PRO A 391 15.52 -1.05 13.78
CA PRO A 391 16.59 -0.18 14.27
C PRO A 391 16.10 1.17 14.77
N ASN A 392 14.87 1.58 14.41
CA ASN A 392 14.31 2.87 14.81
C ASN A 392 13.38 2.80 16.02
N ASN A 393 12.68 1.67 16.21
CA ASN A 393 11.67 1.50 17.27
C ASN A 393 11.80 0.21 18.09
N GLY A 394 12.89 -0.52 17.89
CA GLY A 394 13.08 -1.82 18.52
C GLY A 394 12.36 -2.95 17.77
N ALA A 395 12.61 -4.17 18.26
CA ALA A 395 12.02 -5.36 17.67
C ALA A 395 10.51 -5.42 17.92
N ARG A 396 9.78 -5.97 16.98
CA ARG A 396 8.34 -6.19 17.10
C ARG A 396 8.01 -7.64 16.82
N ASN A 397 7.13 -8.21 17.62
CA ASN A 397 6.63 -9.54 17.40
C ASN A 397 5.45 -9.45 16.43
N VAL A 398 5.51 -10.24 15.38
CA VAL A 398 4.41 -10.37 14.43
C VAL A 398 3.81 -11.75 14.59
N PHE A 399 2.52 -11.80 14.85
CA PHE A 399 1.77 -13.04 14.91
C PHE A 399 0.89 -13.17 13.68
N ARG A 400 0.80 -14.41 13.15
CA ARG A 400 -0.05 -14.73 12.02
C ARG A 400 -0.71 -16.09 12.15
N CYS A 401 -1.90 -16.13 11.65
CA CYS A 401 -2.70 -17.33 11.55
C CYS A 401 -3.25 -17.48 10.14
#